data_12108a0415dfba11db6d6f8e8bda84eb
#
_entry.id   12108a0415dfba11db6d6f8e8bda84eb
#
_cell.length_a   1.000
_cell.length_b   1.000
_cell.length_c   1.000
_cell.angle_alpha   90.00
_cell.angle_beta   90.00
_cell.angle_gamma   90.00
#
_symmetry.space_group_name_H-M   'P 1'
#
loop_
_entity.id
_entity.type
_entity.pdbx_description
1 polymer ?
#
loop_
_entity_poly.entity_id
_entity_poly.type
_entity_poly.pdbx_seq_one_letter_code
_entity_poly.pdbx_strand_id
1 'polypeptide(L)'
;MINLEQEQKITNYSLPIEIISNILPDKEAIKDFRILINKVDPKNNFLQDRLKLQEVFLDLNPEIFTDKNFRKIFLNSNYQKDNFKKFIKDIGITDKITTANKEKIIKKASSFSWGDNKETKCFVNRFQLDDSFMPEKPYANSELEELPPAEIPYEEMFGYQLAIFEESFRFLRKQNQNFIIQIPTGGGKTKIAMEIVTEIFNTKTDQKILWVADRKELCQQASSSFEKIWQHKGTKKIMLNRCWDKFNFKQGVNGNNLIIATIDKIINLKKNNKIIDADIIIYDEAHHALAPKYKSAIIFARKDVCNLIGLTATPGRSYDDEEENEELSKMFDDELVRIKDEITNTGKKVSSIKYLQTIGVLSKAIKKPEIKIPELKNIFTKAELKSFESKTDYSKKDLEKIGRNNLRNLKILEELVKVAESKKQILFFATSVTQSKLMFACIKHLGFSAAHIDGSTDTQFRENSIKKFQESKIQILFNFQVLTAGFDAPCIQVVFIA
;
A
#
# COMPACT_ATOMS: atom_id res chain seq x y z
N MET A 1 -15.23 25.36 -13.42
CA MET A 1 -16.13 24.79 -14.45
C MET A 1 -16.15 23.29 -14.22
N ILE A 2 -17.23 22.78 -13.61
CA ILE A 2 -17.46 21.34 -13.42
C ILE A 2 -17.64 20.76 -14.83
N ASN A 3 -16.88 19.73 -15.13
CA ASN A 3 -16.82 19.13 -16.45
C ASN A 3 -18.17 18.48 -16.77
N LEU A 4 -18.86 18.93 -17.82
CA LEU A 4 -20.17 18.43 -18.27
C LEU A 4 -20.23 16.90 -18.47
N GLU A 5 -19.08 16.26 -18.72
CA GLU A 5 -18.98 14.79 -18.77
C GLU A 5 -19.13 14.12 -17.41
N GLN A 6 -18.76 14.79 -16.29
CA GLN A 6 -18.99 14.29 -14.95
C GLN A 6 -20.47 14.38 -14.56
N GLU A 7 -21.18 15.44 -14.94
CA GLU A 7 -22.63 15.56 -14.68
C GLU A 7 -23.45 14.47 -15.39
N GLN A 8 -23.10 14.06 -16.61
CA GLN A 8 -23.78 12.97 -17.31
C GLN A 8 -23.55 11.58 -16.66
N LYS A 9 -22.36 11.31 -16.09
CA LYS A 9 -22.10 10.06 -15.36
C LYS A 9 -22.96 9.88 -14.13
N ILE A 10 -23.28 10.94 -13.43
CA ILE A 10 -23.96 10.94 -12.13
C ILE A 10 -25.47 10.63 -12.24
N THR A 11 -26.06 10.78 -13.41
CA THR A 11 -27.51 10.56 -13.61
C THR A 11 -27.93 9.12 -13.92
N ASN A 12 -26.99 8.21 -14.12
CA ASN A 12 -27.27 6.87 -14.64
C ASN A 12 -27.75 5.86 -13.60
N TYR A 13 -27.52 6.13 -12.33
CA TYR A 13 -28.04 5.31 -11.23
C TYR A 13 -28.47 6.17 -10.03
N SER A 14 -29.21 5.59 -9.11
CA SER A 14 -29.59 6.21 -7.84
C SER A 14 -29.52 5.20 -6.70
N LEU A 15 -29.04 5.65 -5.54
CA LEU A 15 -29.05 4.90 -4.31
C LEU A 15 -30.24 5.34 -3.41
N PRO A 16 -30.80 4.46 -2.59
CA PRO A 16 -31.78 4.83 -1.57
C PRO A 16 -31.19 5.84 -0.58
N ILE A 17 -32.02 6.79 -0.12
CA ILE A 17 -31.60 7.82 0.84
C ILE A 17 -31.12 7.19 2.15
N GLU A 18 -31.74 6.11 2.58
CA GLU A 18 -31.38 5.37 3.79
C GLU A 18 -29.95 4.81 3.72
N ILE A 19 -29.50 4.41 2.54
CA ILE A 19 -28.13 3.93 2.31
C ILE A 19 -27.16 5.11 2.32
N ILE A 20 -27.50 6.18 1.58
CA ILE A 20 -26.63 7.37 1.49
C ILE A 20 -26.48 8.05 2.85
N SER A 21 -27.49 8.00 3.72
CA SER A 21 -27.41 8.56 5.07
C SER A 21 -26.39 7.86 5.97
N ASN A 22 -25.94 6.65 5.60
CA ASN A 22 -24.94 5.87 6.32
C ASN A 22 -23.57 5.87 5.62
N ILE A 23 -23.19 6.99 4.99
CA ILE A 23 -21.92 7.12 4.25
C ILE A 23 -20.66 6.98 5.12
N LEU A 24 -20.74 7.28 6.39
CA LEU A 24 -19.64 7.20 7.34
C LEU A 24 -19.92 6.12 8.40
N PRO A 25 -18.90 5.64 9.12
CA PRO A 25 -19.00 4.45 9.96
C PRO A 25 -20.02 4.56 11.10
N ASP A 26 -20.37 5.78 11.52
CA ASP A 26 -21.36 5.99 12.57
C ASP A 26 -22.07 7.36 12.43
N LYS A 27 -23.18 7.50 13.18
CA LYS A 27 -23.98 8.74 13.17
C LYS A 27 -23.21 9.98 13.64
N GLU A 28 -22.22 9.80 14.48
CA GLU A 28 -21.40 10.90 15.01
C GLU A 28 -20.46 11.42 13.91
N ALA A 29 -19.79 10.54 13.17
CA ALA A 29 -18.97 10.91 12.02
C ALA A 29 -19.78 11.63 10.92
N ILE A 30 -21.03 11.26 10.71
CA ILE A 30 -21.94 11.97 9.79
C ILE A 30 -22.24 13.39 10.30
N LYS A 31 -22.45 13.55 11.60
CA LYS A 31 -22.65 14.87 12.22
C LYS A 31 -21.40 15.73 12.08
N ASP A 32 -20.23 15.16 12.33
CA ASP A 32 -18.95 15.82 12.19
C ASP A 32 -18.70 16.28 10.75
N PHE A 33 -18.98 15.41 9.78
CA PHE A 33 -18.90 15.75 8.36
C PHE A 33 -19.75 16.97 8.01
N ARG A 34 -21.01 17.01 8.45
CA ARG A 34 -21.91 18.16 8.22
C ARG A 34 -21.37 19.44 8.85
N ILE A 35 -20.83 19.37 10.07
CA ILE A 35 -20.24 20.51 10.75
C ILE A 35 -19.05 21.07 9.97
N LEU A 36 -18.16 20.19 9.49
CA LEU A 36 -16.96 20.60 8.76
C LEU A 36 -17.31 21.20 7.40
N ILE A 37 -18.16 20.56 6.61
CA ILE A 37 -18.55 21.04 5.28
C ILE A 37 -19.28 22.38 5.37
N ASN A 38 -20.23 22.54 6.28
CA ASN A 38 -20.94 23.81 6.44
C ASN A 38 -20.03 24.98 6.84
N LYS A 39 -18.89 24.71 7.48
CA LYS A 39 -17.91 25.74 7.82
C LYS A 39 -16.97 26.09 6.69
N VAL A 40 -16.55 25.11 5.90
CA VAL A 40 -15.60 25.30 4.79
C VAL A 40 -16.32 25.80 3.53
N ASP A 41 -17.53 25.33 3.28
CA ASP A 41 -18.38 25.77 2.17
C ASP A 41 -19.81 26.08 2.63
N PRO A 42 -20.05 27.28 3.21
CA PRO A 42 -21.37 27.65 3.75
C PRO A 42 -22.48 27.73 2.70
N LYS A 43 -22.13 27.83 1.41
CA LYS A 43 -23.09 27.90 0.30
C LYS A 43 -23.55 26.52 -0.15
N ASN A 44 -22.85 25.49 0.25
CA ASN A 44 -23.16 24.12 -0.15
C ASN A 44 -24.29 23.55 0.73
N ASN A 45 -25.40 23.20 0.09
CA ASN A 45 -26.52 22.57 0.79
C ASN A 45 -26.36 21.05 0.69
N PHE A 46 -25.73 20.46 1.70
CA PHE A 46 -25.47 19.03 1.80
C PHE A 46 -26.69 18.13 1.50
N LEU A 47 -27.90 18.55 1.87
CA LEU A 47 -29.11 17.79 1.62
C LEU A 47 -29.56 17.80 0.15
N GLN A 48 -29.13 18.79 -0.63
CA GLN A 48 -29.48 18.91 -2.05
C GLN A 48 -28.48 18.21 -2.98
N ASP A 49 -27.24 17.92 -2.49
CA ASP A 49 -26.21 17.30 -3.31
C ASP A 49 -26.16 15.77 -3.16
N ARG A 50 -27.30 15.14 -3.41
CA ARG A 50 -27.46 13.69 -3.34
C ARG A 50 -26.47 12.93 -4.21
N LEU A 51 -26.03 13.53 -5.30
CA LEU A 51 -25.18 12.89 -6.31
C LEU A 51 -23.76 12.73 -5.80
N LYS A 52 -23.17 13.80 -5.25
CA LYS A 52 -21.83 13.75 -4.63
C LYS A 52 -21.78 12.78 -3.45
N LEU A 53 -22.88 12.71 -2.68
CA LEU A 53 -22.98 11.76 -1.56
C LEU A 53 -23.00 10.30 -2.02
N GLN A 54 -23.61 10.01 -3.17
CA GLN A 54 -23.59 8.67 -3.75
C GLN A 54 -22.16 8.25 -4.14
N GLU A 55 -21.39 9.14 -4.77
CA GLU A 55 -19.99 8.88 -5.10
C GLU A 55 -19.16 8.65 -3.83
N VAL A 56 -19.26 9.54 -2.85
CA VAL A 56 -18.55 9.39 -1.56
C VAL A 56 -18.89 8.06 -0.89
N PHE A 57 -20.18 7.67 -0.91
CA PHE A 57 -20.60 6.39 -0.33
C PHE A 57 -19.96 5.20 -1.06
N LEU A 58 -19.99 5.20 -2.39
CA LEU A 58 -19.43 4.10 -3.18
C LEU A 58 -17.89 4.03 -3.03
N ASP A 59 -17.21 5.15 -3.06
CA ASP A 59 -15.76 5.22 -2.89
C ASP A 59 -15.30 4.74 -1.48
N LEU A 60 -16.14 4.93 -0.47
CA LEU A 60 -15.88 4.41 0.90
C LEU A 60 -16.21 2.92 1.05
N ASN A 61 -16.99 2.37 0.13
CA ASN A 61 -17.44 0.98 0.15
C ASN A 61 -17.18 0.29 -1.19
N PRO A 62 -15.90 0.15 -1.62
CA PRO A 62 -15.57 -0.34 -2.96
C PRO A 62 -16.06 -1.77 -3.26
N GLU A 63 -16.17 -2.60 -2.21
CA GLU A 63 -16.63 -3.98 -2.34
C GLU A 63 -18.16 -4.14 -2.21
N ILE A 64 -18.89 -3.05 -2.05
CA ILE A 64 -20.31 -3.11 -1.71
C ILE A 64 -21.12 -3.93 -2.71
N PHE A 65 -20.69 -3.95 -3.98
CA PHE A 65 -21.34 -4.73 -5.03
C PHE A 65 -21.03 -6.24 -4.97
N THR A 66 -20.11 -6.69 -4.14
CA THR A 66 -19.90 -8.12 -3.87
C THR A 66 -21.09 -8.68 -3.07
N ASP A 67 -21.73 -7.82 -2.24
CA ASP A 67 -22.93 -8.19 -1.51
C ASP A 67 -24.16 -8.29 -2.44
N LYS A 68 -24.72 -9.49 -2.52
CA LYS A 68 -25.92 -9.79 -3.29
C LYS A 68 -27.15 -8.98 -2.82
N ASN A 69 -27.27 -8.74 -1.52
CA ASN A 69 -28.40 -7.99 -0.98
C ASN A 69 -28.28 -6.52 -1.38
N PHE A 70 -27.07 -5.95 -1.34
CA PHE A 70 -26.86 -4.60 -1.82
C PHE A 70 -27.17 -4.48 -3.32
N ARG A 71 -26.71 -5.41 -4.16
CA ARG A 71 -27.05 -5.43 -5.59
C ARG A 71 -28.58 -5.50 -5.80
N LYS A 72 -29.29 -6.28 -4.98
CA LYS A 72 -30.77 -6.34 -5.03
C LYS A 72 -31.40 -4.99 -4.73
N ILE A 73 -30.95 -4.28 -3.69
CA ILE A 73 -31.41 -2.95 -3.32
C ILE A 73 -31.11 -1.94 -4.42
N PHE A 74 -29.87 -1.95 -4.94
CA PHE A 74 -29.42 -1.09 -6.03
C PHE A 74 -30.28 -1.28 -7.28
N LEU A 75 -30.50 -2.52 -7.73
CA LEU A 75 -31.30 -2.83 -8.90
C LEU A 75 -32.79 -2.46 -8.68
N ASN A 76 -33.31 -2.64 -7.47
CA ASN A 76 -34.68 -2.22 -7.12
C ASN A 76 -34.85 -0.69 -7.22
N SER A 77 -33.86 0.09 -6.83
CA SER A 77 -33.89 1.56 -6.93
C SER A 77 -33.74 2.08 -8.37
N ASN A 78 -33.28 1.23 -9.27
CA ASN A 78 -32.98 1.59 -10.65
C ASN A 78 -33.85 0.86 -11.70
N TYR A 79 -34.85 0.05 -11.31
CA TYR A 79 -35.58 -0.86 -12.19
C TYR A 79 -36.39 -0.15 -13.32
N GLN A 80 -36.75 1.11 -13.12
CA GLN A 80 -37.45 1.90 -14.14
C GLN A 80 -36.49 2.54 -15.15
N LYS A 81 -35.21 2.65 -14.85
CA LYS A 81 -34.22 3.28 -15.72
C LYS A 81 -33.86 2.40 -16.92
N ASP A 82 -33.52 3.02 -18.03
CA ASP A 82 -33.12 2.33 -19.26
C ASP A 82 -31.87 1.46 -19.07
N ASN A 83 -30.95 1.89 -18.21
CA ASN A 83 -29.76 1.11 -17.90
C ASN A 83 -30.07 -0.25 -17.27
N PHE A 84 -31.06 -0.32 -16.39
CA PHE A 84 -31.54 -1.60 -15.84
C PHE A 84 -32.15 -2.48 -16.93
N LYS A 85 -32.99 -1.92 -17.80
CA LYS A 85 -33.62 -2.69 -18.89
C LYS A 85 -32.57 -3.24 -19.87
N LYS A 86 -31.54 -2.45 -20.19
CA LYS A 86 -30.41 -2.90 -21.02
C LYS A 86 -29.60 -3.98 -20.30
N PHE A 87 -29.30 -3.79 -19.04
CA PHE A 87 -28.54 -4.75 -18.21
C PHE A 87 -29.20 -6.13 -18.18
N ILE A 88 -30.51 -6.21 -17.85
CA ILE A 88 -31.20 -7.49 -17.78
C ILE A 88 -31.26 -8.21 -19.12
N LYS A 89 -31.37 -7.46 -20.24
CA LYS A 89 -31.32 -8.00 -21.59
C LYS A 89 -29.94 -8.60 -21.91
N ASP A 90 -28.87 -7.90 -21.54
CA ASP A 90 -27.50 -8.35 -21.80
C ASP A 90 -27.12 -9.61 -21.03
N ILE A 91 -27.70 -9.83 -19.83
CA ILE A 91 -27.53 -11.05 -19.04
C ILE A 91 -28.57 -12.15 -19.38
N GLY A 92 -29.34 -11.97 -20.45
CA GLY A 92 -30.24 -13.00 -20.99
C GLY A 92 -31.61 -13.11 -20.28
N ILE A 93 -32.06 -12.05 -19.59
CA ILE A 93 -33.41 -11.98 -19.01
C ILE A 93 -34.30 -11.24 -20.00
N THR A 94 -35.20 -11.97 -20.67
CA THR A 94 -36.04 -11.44 -21.75
C THR A 94 -37.49 -11.12 -21.32
N ASP A 95 -37.81 -11.45 -20.08
CA ASP A 95 -39.15 -11.22 -19.52
C ASP A 95 -39.50 -9.72 -19.47
N LYS A 96 -40.66 -9.32 -19.96
CA LYS A 96 -41.19 -7.97 -19.75
C LYS A 96 -41.38 -7.71 -18.24
N ILE A 97 -40.87 -6.58 -17.77
CA ILE A 97 -41.02 -6.18 -16.36
C ILE A 97 -42.44 -5.73 -16.13
N THR A 98 -43.13 -6.41 -15.21
CA THR A 98 -44.46 -6.05 -14.71
C THR A 98 -44.42 -5.92 -13.20
N THR A 99 -45.41 -5.28 -12.60
CA THR A 99 -45.49 -5.17 -11.13
C THR A 99 -45.50 -6.56 -10.48
N ALA A 100 -46.13 -7.55 -11.12
CA ALA A 100 -46.25 -8.91 -10.61
C ALA A 100 -44.93 -9.71 -10.62
N ASN A 101 -44.04 -9.47 -11.59
CA ASN A 101 -42.78 -10.23 -11.74
C ASN A 101 -41.50 -9.45 -11.37
N LYS A 102 -41.62 -8.18 -11.01
CA LYS A 102 -40.52 -7.29 -10.67
C LYS A 102 -39.53 -7.92 -9.68
N GLU A 103 -40.03 -8.41 -8.55
CA GLU A 103 -39.16 -8.99 -7.51
C GLU A 103 -38.39 -10.22 -8.00
N LYS A 104 -39.07 -11.08 -8.78
CA LYS A 104 -38.47 -12.28 -9.37
C LYS A 104 -37.33 -11.91 -10.33
N ILE A 105 -37.56 -10.91 -11.19
CA ILE A 105 -36.54 -10.40 -12.12
C ILE A 105 -35.36 -9.81 -11.37
N ILE A 106 -35.58 -8.95 -10.38
CA ILE A 106 -34.51 -8.32 -9.58
C ILE A 106 -33.70 -9.38 -8.81
N LYS A 107 -34.38 -10.37 -8.20
CA LYS A 107 -33.72 -11.49 -7.52
C LYS A 107 -32.84 -12.28 -8.47
N LYS A 108 -33.31 -12.59 -9.68
CA LYS A 108 -32.53 -13.27 -10.72
C LYS A 108 -31.35 -12.39 -11.18
N ALA A 109 -31.59 -11.11 -11.48
CA ALA A 109 -30.60 -10.16 -11.96
C ALA A 109 -29.52 -9.82 -10.92
N SER A 110 -29.76 -9.98 -9.61
CA SER A 110 -28.79 -9.76 -8.54
C SER A 110 -28.01 -11.02 -8.14
N SER A 111 -28.35 -12.20 -8.68
CA SER A 111 -27.86 -13.50 -8.17
C SER A 111 -26.53 -13.96 -8.77
N PHE A 112 -25.96 -13.25 -9.73
CA PHE A 112 -24.65 -13.59 -10.28
C PHE A 112 -23.52 -13.42 -9.25
N SER A 113 -22.45 -14.18 -9.42
CA SER A 113 -21.24 -14.02 -8.62
C SER A 113 -20.45 -12.81 -9.09
N TRP A 114 -20.06 -11.95 -8.15
CA TRP A 114 -19.17 -10.82 -8.48
C TRP A 114 -17.76 -11.34 -8.78
N GLY A 115 -17.25 -11.05 -9.96
CA GLY A 115 -15.96 -11.57 -10.44
C GLY A 115 -15.68 -11.13 -11.87
N ASP A 116 -14.57 -11.58 -12.48
CA ASP A 116 -14.25 -11.32 -13.90
C ASP A 116 -15.13 -12.18 -14.82
N ASN A 117 -16.41 -11.82 -14.91
CA ASN A 117 -17.42 -12.47 -15.73
C ASN A 117 -18.24 -11.46 -16.53
N LYS A 118 -19.05 -11.98 -17.45
CA LYS A 118 -19.88 -11.17 -18.34
C LYS A 118 -20.87 -10.30 -17.56
N GLU A 119 -21.50 -10.86 -16.56
CA GLU A 119 -22.56 -10.21 -15.77
C GLU A 119 -22.02 -9.00 -15.02
N THR A 120 -20.86 -9.13 -14.37
CA THR A 120 -20.20 -8.03 -13.66
C THR A 120 -19.78 -6.91 -14.63
N LYS A 121 -19.16 -7.29 -15.76
CA LYS A 121 -18.79 -6.31 -16.81
C LYS A 121 -20.00 -5.56 -17.35
N CYS A 122 -21.07 -6.28 -17.66
CA CYS A 122 -22.32 -5.66 -18.08
C CYS A 122 -22.90 -4.72 -17.00
N PHE A 123 -22.84 -5.13 -15.73
CA PHE A 123 -23.35 -4.32 -14.62
C PHE A 123 -22.56 -3.00 -14.49
N VAL A 124 -21.24 -3.07 -14.37
CA VAL A 124 -20.37 -1.89 -14.23
C VAL A 124 -20.55 -0.95 -15.43
N ASN A 125 -20.49 -1.48 -16.65
CA ASN A 125 -20.63 -0.66 -17.87
C ASN A 125 -22.01 -0.03 -18.02
N ARG A 126 -23.10 -0.77 -17.76
CA ARG A 126 -24.46 -0.26 -17.95
C ARG A 126 -24.84 0.79 -16.92
N PHE A 127 -24.36 0.66 -15.69
CA PHE A 127 -24.59 1.68 -14.67
C PHE A 127 -23.49 2.75 -14.64
N GLN A 128 -22.48 2.66 -15.54
CA GLN A 128 -21.35 3.59 -15.63
C GLN A 128 -20.67 3.81 -14.28
N LEU A 129 -20.47 2.72 -13.56
CA LEU A 129 -19.69 2.73 -12.33
C LEU A 129 -18.21 2.94 -12.66
N ASP A 130 -17.44 3.45 -11.72
CA ASP A 130 -15.99 3.57 -11.88
C ASP A 130 -15.34 2.20 -12.13
N ASP A 131 -14.31 2.15 -12.97
CA ASP A 131 -13.61 0.91 -13.30
C ASP A 131 -12.99 0.24 -12.07
N SER A 132 -12.83 0.96 -10.95
CA SER A 132 -12.38 0.37 -9.67
C SER A 132 -13.35 -0.67 -9.10
N PHE A 133 -14.61 -0.65 -9.53
CA PHE A 133 -15.58 -1.70 -9.19
C PHE A 133 -15.47 -2.95 -10.07
N MET A 134 -14.72 -2.87 -11.18
CA MET A 134 -14.41 -4.06 -11.96
C MET A 134 -13.45 -4.94 -11.18
N PRO A 135 -13.77 -6.23 -10.97
CA PRO A 135 -12.78 -7.15 -10.44
C PRO A 135 -11.63 -7.20 -11.44
N GLU A 136 -10.44 -6.85 -10.99
CA GLU A 136 -9.26 -7.03 -11.84
C GLU A 136 -9.09 -8.52 -12.14
N LYS A 137 -8.57 -8.80 -13.32
CA LYS A 137 -8.04 -10.14 -13.59
C LYS A 137 -7.07 -10.46 -12.46
N PRO A 138 -7.21 -11.61 -11.79
CA PRO A 138 -6.19 -12.01 -10.82
C PRO A 138 -4.85 -11.85 -11.53
N TYR A 139 -3.87 -11.28 -10.85
CA TYR A 139 -2.51 -11.11 -11.37
C TYR A 139 -2.18 -12.32 -12.24
N ALA A 140 -1.84 -12.07 -13.52
CA ALA A 140 -1.47 -13.14 -14.46
C ALA A 140 -0.20 -13.88 -14.01
N ASN A 141 0.41 -13.45 -12.89
CA ASN A 141 1.59 -14.05 -12.34
C ASN A 141 1.25 -15.38 -11.68
N SER A 142 1.79 -16.44 -12.24
CA SER A 142 1.72 -17.78 -11.66
C SER A 142 2.49 -17.83 -10.31
N GLU A 143 2.16 -18.81 -9.46
CA GLU A 143 2.91 -19.07 -8.22
C GLU A 143 4.40 -19.33 -8.51
N LEU A 144 4.69 -19.86 -9.68
CA LEU A 144 6.01 -20.13 -10.21
C LEU A 144 6.09 -19.63 -11.66
N GLU A 145 7.09 -18.84 -11.97
CA GLU A 145 7.31 -18.27 -13.29
C GLU A 145 8.78 -18.42 -13.73
N GLU A 146 8.98 -18.81 -14.97
CA GLU A 146 10.28 -18.81 -15.63
C GLU A 146 10.48 -17.46 -16.31
N LEU A 147 11.49 -16.71 -15.89
CA LEU A 147 11.82 -15.43 -16.49
C LEU A 147 12.90 -15.61 -17.57
N PRO A 148 12.65 -15.18 -18.82
CA PRO A 148 13.65 -15.18 -19.87
C PRO A 148 14.69 -14.08 -19.64
N PRO A 149 15.88 -14.19 -20.23
CA PRO A 149 16.88 -13.11 -20.23
C PRO A 149 16.38 -11.90 -21.02
N ALA A 150 16.93 -10.74 -20.69
CA ALA A 150 16.53 -9.48 -21.30
C ALA A 150 17.29 -9.13 -22.58
N GLU A 151 16.62 -8.35 -23.44
CA GLU A 151 17.17 -7.89 -24.72
C GLU A 151 17.39 -6.36 -24.77
N ILE A 152 17.02 -5.59 -23.72
CA ILE A 152 16.97 -4.12 -23.74
C ILE A 152 17.95 -3.51 -22.75
N PRO A 153 18.63 -2.36 -23.05
CA PRO A 153 19.51 -1.65 -22.12
C PRO A 153 18.83 -1.21 -20.83
N TYR A 154 19.55 -1.27 -19.72
CA TYR A 154 19.05 -0.94 -18.39
C TYR A 154 19.77 0.30 -17.83
N GLU A 155 19.07 1.06 -16.96
CA GLU A 155 19.66 2.17 -16.23
C GLU A 155 20.77 1.69 -15.28
N GLU A 156 21.95 2.27 -15.38
CA GLU A 156 23.10 1.96 -14.54
C GLU A 156 22.84 2.30 -13.06
N MET A 157 23.60 1.65 -12.18
CA MET A 157 23.62 1.98 -10.76
C MET A 157 24.32 3.32 -10.52
N PHE A 158 23.83 4.10 -9.57
CA PHE A 158 24.59 5.26 -9.08
C PHE A 158 25.92 4.82 -8.46
N GLY A 159 26.94 5.69 -8.46
CA GLY A 159 28.27 5.36 -7.94
C GLY A 159 28.26 4.79 -6.51
N TYR A 160 27.45 5.33 -5.60
CA TYR A 160 27.31 4.77 -4.25
C TYR A 160 26.66 3.38 -4.23
N GLN A 161 25.72 3.12 -5.15
CA GLN A 161 25.10 1.80 -5.28
C GLN A 161 26.10 0.76 -5.78
N LEU A 162 26.91 1.14 -6.75
CA LEU A 162 27.98 0.29 -7.25
C LEU A 162 29.02 -0.02 -6.16
N ALA A 163 29.43 0.98 -5.37
CA ALA A 163 30.34 0.75 -4.26
C ALA A 163 29.80 -0.23 -3.21
N ILE A 164 28.51 -0.12 -2.87
CA ILE A 164 27.82 -1.05 -1.95
C ILE A 164 27.73 -2.45 -2.57
N PHE A 165 27.37 -2.53 -3.85
CA PHE A 165 27.33 -3.78 -4.61
C PHE A 165 28.68 -4.50 -4.58
N GLU A 166 29.76 -3.82 -4.94
CA GLU A 166 31.12 -4.38 -4.93
C GLU A 166 31.57 -4.82 -3.53
N GLU A 167 31.28 -4.03 -2.49
CA GLU A 167 31.62 -4.37 -1.12
C GLU A 167 30.82 -5.59 -0.65
N SER A 168 29.55 -5.69 -0.99
CA SER A 168 28.71 -6.86 -0.71
C SER A 168 29.25 -8.14 -1.35
N PHE A 169 29.77 -8.06 -2.58
CA PHE A 169 30.41 -9.20 -3.24
C PHE A 169 31.69 -9.66 -2.57
N ARG A 170 32.44 -8.78 -1.88
CA ARG A 170 33.61 -9.20 -1.08
C ARG A 170 33.21 -10.12 0.08
N PHE A 171 32.07 -9.83 0.72
CA PHE A 171 31.51 -10.69 1.77
C PHE A 171 30.97 -12.00 1.18
N LEU A 172 30.24 -11.97 0.08
CA LEU A 172 29.66 -13.15 -0.56
C LEU A 172 30.69 -14.14 -1.14
N ARG A 173 31.94 -13.72 -1.31
CA ARG A 173 33.06 -14.64 -1.66
C ARG A 173 33.47 -15.53 -0.47
N LYS A 174 33.14 -15.14 0.75
CA LYS A 174 33.36 -15.93 1.95
C LYS A 174 32.13 -16.77 2.24
N GLN A 175 32.32 -18.02 2.58
CA GLN A 175 31.23 -18.91 2.95
C GLN A 175 30.73 -18.59 4.39
N ASN A 176 29.44 -18.71 4.62
CA ASN A 176 28.80 -18.45 5.92
C ASN A 176 29.03 -17.03 6.49
N GLN A 177 29.31 -16.05 5.64
CA GLN A 177 29.43 -14.66 6.06
C GLN A 177 28.06 -13.98 6.06
N ASN A 178 27.69 -13.38 7.17
CA ASN A 178 26.47 -12.59 7.30
C ASN A 178 26.85 -11.11 7.35
N PHE A 179 26.01 -10.22 6.80
CA PHE A 179 26.24 -8.77 6.86
C PHE A 179 24.97 -7.99 6.64
N ILE A 180 24.95 -6.75 7.12
CA ILE A 180 23.86 -5.80 6.91
C ILE A 180 24.24 -4.80 5.81
N ILE A 181 23.30 -4.52 4.91
CA ILE A 181 23.36 -3.37 3.99
C ILE A 181 22.46 -2.27 4.56
N GLN A 182 23.10 -1.18 5.00
CA GLN A 182 22.43 0.00 5.53
C GLN A 182 22.34 1.10 4.48
N ILE A 183 21.13 1.41 4.04
CA ILE A 183 20.87 2.51 3.10
C ILE A 183 19.60 3.22 3.55
N PRO A 184 19.59 4.57 3.60
CA PRO A 184 18.37 5.32 3.91
C PRO A 184 17.20 4.91 3.02
N THR A 185 15.97 5.03 3.56
CA THR A 185 14.74 4.81 2.78
C THR A 185 14.75 5.69 1.52
N GLY A 186 14.37 5.12 0.38
CA GLY A 186 14.44 5.78 -0.92
C GLY A 186 15.84 5.75 -1.58
N GLY A 187 16.88 5.24 -0.90
CA GLY A 187 18.23 5.10 -1.45
C GLY A 187 18.46 3.86 -2.31
N GLY A 188 17.43 3.04 -2.58
CA GLY A 188 17.49 1.92 -3.51
C GLY A 188 17.99 0.60 -2.91
N LYS A 189 17.72 0.32 -1.62
CA LYS A 189 18.06 -0.96 -0.97
C LYS A 189 17.65 -2.17 -1.80
N THR A 190 16.37 -2.24 -2.18
CA THR A 190 15.79 -3.35 -2.94
C THR A 190 16.45 -3.47 -4.32
N LYS A 191 16.70 -2.35 -5.00
CA LYS A 191 17.41 -2.34 -6.30
C LYS A 191 18.79 -2.96 -6.18
N ILE A 192 19.62 -2.51 -5.24
CA ILE A 192 20.98 -3.03 -5.04
C ILE A 192 20.96 -4.52 -4.71
N ALA A 193 20.07 -4.95 -3.81
CA ALA A 193 19.98 -6.36 -3.45
C ALA A 193 19.51 -7.23 -4.63
N MET A 194 18.60 -6.76 -5.47
CA MET A 194 18.19 -7.48 -6.67
C MET A 194 19.24 -7.48 -7.78
N GLU A 195 20.08 -6.45 -7.87
CA GLU A 195 21.29 -6.46 -8.71
C GLU A 195 22.29 -7.53 -8.25
N ILE A 196 22.48 -7.67 -6.92
CA ILE A 196 23.31 -8.75 -6.34
C ILE A 196 22.76 -10.11 -6.71
N VAL A 197 21.45 -10.33 -6.57
CA VAL A 197 20.77 -11.57 -6.95
C VAL A 197 20.96 -11.87 -8.43
N THR A 198 20.78 -10.87 -9.29
CA THR A 198 20.93 -10.99 -10.74
C THR A 198 22.34 -11.41 -11.12
N GLU A 199 23.36 -10.79 -10.55
CA GLU A 199 24.76 -11.11 -10.81
C GLU A 199 25.13 -12.53 -10.34
N ILE A 200 24.60 -12.96 -9.18
CA ILE A 200 24.81 -14.32 -8.71
C ILE A 200 24.21 -15.32 -9.69
N PHE A 201 22.99 -15.12 -10.18
CA PHE A 201 22.35 -16.03 -11.11
C PHE A 201 23.01 -16.02 -12.50
N ASN A 202 23.54 -14.89 -12.94
CA ASN A 202 24.31 -14.81 -14.18
C ASN A 202 25.63 -15.61 -14.11
N THR A 203 26.27 -15.59 -12.93
CA THR A 203 27.62 -16.17 -12.74
C THR A 203 27.58 -17.60 -12.21
N LYS A 204 26.56 -17.98 -11.42
CA LYS A 204 26.43 -19.29 -10.77
C LYS A 204 25.24 -20.07 -11.32
N THR A 205 25.21 -21.38 -11.06
CA THR A 205 24.12 -22.30 -11.39
C THR A 205 23.59 -22.95 -10.11
N ASP A 206 22.35 -23.45 -10.16
CA ASP A 206 21.70 -24.18 -9.07
C ASP A 206 21.67 -23.45 -7.73
N GLN A 207 21.56 -22.12 -7.78
CA GLN A 207 21.48 -21.28 -6.58
C GLN A 207 20.03 -21.09 -6.16
N LYS A 208 19.74 -21.30 -4.89
CA LYS A 208 18.47 -20.95 -4.25
C LYS A 208 18.65 -19.72 -3.38
N ILE A 209 18.05 -18.64 -3.78
CA ILE A 209 18.07 -17.38 -3.03
C ILE A 209 16.68 -17.14 -2.45
N LEU A 210 16.60 -16.93 -1.13
CA LEU A 210 15.37 -16.63 -0.43
C LEU A 210 15.33 -15.15 -0.04
N TRP A 211 14.35 -14.42 -0.57
CA TRP A 211 14.00 -13.09 -0.09
C TRP A 211 12.89 -13.18 0.94
N VAL A 212 13.11 -12.58 2.10
CA VAL A 212 12.15 -12.57 3.22
C VAL A 212 11.71 -11.15 3.49
N ALA A 213 10.41 -10.93 3.59
CA ALA A 213 9.84 -9.66 4.01
C ALA A 213 8.68 -9.88 5.00
N ASP A 214 8.35 -8.84 5.78
CA ASP A 214 7.29 -8.92 6.79
C ASP A 214 5.90 -8.82 6.18
N ARG A 215 5.76 -8.16 5.02
CA ARG A 215 4.48 -7.85 4.38
C ARG A 215 4.48 -8.23 2.92
N LYS A 216 3.29 -8.60 2.41
CA LYS A 216 3.09 -8.96 1.01
C LYS A 216 3.44 -7.83 0.03
N GLU A 217 3.20 -6.58 0.41
CA GLU A 217 3.50 -5.40 -0.40
C GLU A 217 5.01 -5.29 -0.68
N LEU A 218 5.85 -5.61 0.32
CA LEU A 218 7.31 -5.65 0.16
C LEU A 218 7.75 -6.83 -0.73
N CYS A 219 7.09 -8.00 -0.60
CA CYS A 219 7.34 -9.14 -1.49
C CYS A 219 7.00 -8.80 -2.94
N GLN A 220 5.88 -8.12 -3.16
CA GLN A 220 5.44 -7.69 -4.48
C GLN A 220 6.39 -6.66 -5.10
N GLN A 221 6.82 -5.68 -4.30
CA GLN A 221 7.83 -4.70 -4.73
C GLN A 221 9.17 -5.36 -5.08
N ALA A 222 9.61 -6.33 -4.27
CA ALA A 222 10.82 -7.10 -4.52
C ALA A 222 10.71 -7.92 -5.83
N SER A 223 9.57 -8.60 -6.05
CA SER A 223 9.29 -9.34 -7.28
C SER A 223 9.36 -8.44 -8.52
N SER A 224 8.60 -7.34 -8.50
CA SER A 224 8.58 -6.40 -9.63
C SER A 224 9.94 -5.75 -9.89
N SER A 225 10.69 -5.44 -8.83
CA SER A 225 12.05 -4.91 -8.94
C SER A 225 13.00 -5.93 -9.60
N PHE A 226 12.93 -7.19 -9.15
CA PHE A 226 13.73 -8.26 -9.73
C PHE A 226 13.37 -8.53 -11.20
N GLU A 227 12.09 -8.66 -11.53
CA GLU A 227 11.60 -8.87 -12.88
C GLU A 227 12.11 -7.78 -13.83
N LYS A 228 12.00 -6.50 -13.41
CA LYS A 228 12.51 -5.36 -14.17
C LYS A 228 14.02 -5.44 -14.41
N ILE A 229 14.81 -5.79 -13.39
CA ILE A 229 16.27 -5.92 -13.52
C ILE A 229 16.62 -7.13 -14.39
N TRP A 230 15.98 -8.27 -14.12
CA TRP A 230 16.23 -9.51 -14.86
C TRP A 230 15.94 -9.38 -16.35
N GLN A 231 14.84 -8.74 -16.72
CA GLN A 231 14.51 -8.44 -18.12
C GLN A 231 15.57 -7.63 -18.85
N HIS A 232 16.44 -6.90 -18.13
CA HIS A 232 17.49 -6.08 -18.74
C HIS A 232 18.89 -6.65 -18.61
N LYS A 233 19.18 -7.42 -17.55
CA LYS A 233 20.53 -7.91 -17.25
C LYS A 233 20.63 -9.44 -17.16
N GLY A 234 19.53 -10.15 -17.11
CA GLY A 234 19.52 -11.60 -17.02
C GLY A 234 20.08 -12.25 -18.29
N THR A 235 20.97 -13.24 -18.10
CA THR A 235 21.63 -13.98 -19.21
C THR A 235 21.20 -15.42 -19.31
N LYS A 236 20.41 -15.90 -18.34
CA LYS A 236 19.98 -17.31 -18.23
C LYS A 236 18.48 -17.38 -17.94
N LYS A 237 17.90 -18.56 -18.06
CA LYS A 237 16.57 -18.82 -17.51
C LYS A 237 16.66 -19.05 -16.02
N ILE A 238 15.74 -18.47 -15.27
CA ILE A 238 15.61 -18.67 -13.83
C ILE A 238 14.16 -18.94 -13.47
N MET A 239 13.94 -19.48 -12.28
CA MET A 239 12.61 -19.67 -11.72
C MET A 239 12.34 -18.64 -10.62
N LEU A 240 11.21 -17.96 -10.71
CA LEU A 240 10.72 -17.06 -9.68
C LEU A 240 9.56 -17.73 -8.94
N ASN A 241 9.81 -18.04 -7.66
CA ASN A 241 8.88 -18.76 -6.78
C ASN A 241 8.25 -17.79 -5.78
N ARG A 242 7.02 -17.38 -6.04
CA ARG A 242 6.27 -16.45 -5.19
C ARG A 242 5.61 -17.21 -4.04
N CYS A 243 5.79 -16.74 -2.80
CA CYS A 243 5.28 -17.39 -1.60
C CYS A 243 4.71 -16.35 -0.61
N TRP A 244 3.66 -15.66 -1.00
CA TRP A 244 2.91 -14.72 -0.17
C TRP A 244 1.43 -14.71 -0.54
N ASP A 245 0.57 -14.24 0.35
CA ASP A 245 -0.87 -14.17 0.16
C ASP A 245 -1.45 -15.53 -0.30
N LYS A 246 -2.07 -15.60 -1.48
CA LYS A 246 -2.63 -16.82 -2.08
C LYS A 246 -1.57 -17.74 -2.70
N PHE A 247 -0.37 -17.25 -2.95
CA PHE A 247 0.69 -18.05 -3.58
C PHE A 247 1.35 -19.00 -2.56
N ASN A 248 1.65 -20.22 -3.01
CA ASN A 248 2.25 -21.26 -2.21
C ASN A 248 3.60 -21.69 -2.77
N PHE A 249 4.50 -22.00 -1.86
CA PHE A 249 5.84 -22.48 -2.19
C PHE A 249 5.80 -23.76 -3.04
N LYS A 250 6.49 -23.75 -4.17
CA LYS A 250 6.69 -24.91 -5.04
C LYS A 250 8.04 -25.54 -4.75
N GLN A 251 8.01 -26.80 -4.26
CA GLN A 251 9.20 -27.61 -4.05
C GLN A 251 9.70 -28.27 -5.34
N GLY A 252 10.94 -28.75 -5.33
CA GLY A 252 11.51 -29.56 -6.44
C GLY A 252 11.89 -28.76 -7.68
N VAL A 253 12.05 -27.44 -7.54
CA VAL A 253 12.48 -26.58 -8.62
C VAL A 253 13.99 -26.74 -8.84
N ASN A 254 14.39 -27.12 -10.05
CA ASN A 254 15.80 -27.26 -10.46
C ASN A 254 16.33 -25.97 -11.07
N GLY A 255 17.65 -25.77 -10.99
CA GLY A 255 18.33 -24.59 -11.50
C GLY A 255 18.24 -23.38 -10.55
N ASN A 256 18.58 -22.22 -11.06
CA ASN A 256 18.51 -20.98 -10.30
C ASN A 256 17.08 -20.63 -9.92
N ASN A 257 16.84 -20.41 -8.62
CA ASN A 257 15.50 -20.22 -8.07
C ASN A 257 15.50 -19.05 -7.08
N LEU A 258 14.82 -17.97 -7.41
CA LEU A 258 14.52 -16.89 -6.49
C LEU A 258 13.18 -17.16 -5.80
N ILE A 259 13.22 -17.36 -4.50
CA ILE A 259 12.03 -17.55 -3.65
C ILE A 259 11.78 -16.25 -2.94
N ILE A 260 10.62 -15.62 -3.16
CA ILE A 260 10.21 -14.42 -2.44
C ILE A 260 9.06 -14.82 -1.52
N ALA A 261 9.21 -14.59 -0.21
CA ALA A 261 8.24 -15.06 0.77
C ALA A 261 8.00 -14.05 1.90
N THR A 262 6.78 -14.03 2.44
CA THR A 262 6.56 -13.41 3.74
C THR A 262 7.07 -14.31 4.86
N ILE A 263 7.54 -13.72 5.96
CA ILE A 263 8.02 -14.46 7.12
C ILE A 263 6.96 -15.42 7.68
N ASP A 264 5.68 -15.05 7.66
CA ASP A 264 4.58 -15.90 8.10
C ASP A 264 4.44 -17.17 7.23
N LYS A 265 4.66 -17.06 5.92
CA LYS A 265 4.68 -18.24 5.03
C LYS A 265 5.84 -19.17 5.37
N ILE A 266 7.02 -18.64 5.68
CA ILE A 266 8.18 -19.45 6.10
C ILE A 266 7.91 -20.16 7.42
N ILE A 267 7.30 -19.48 8.40
CA ILE A 267 6.85 -20.08 9.65
C ILE A 267 5.88 -21.25 9.40
N ASN A 268 4.95 -21.08 8.45
CA ASN A 268 4.01 -22.13 8.07
C ASN A 268 4.70 -23.31 7.35
N LEU A 269 5.68 -23.03 6.47
CA LEU A 269 6.49 -24.06 5.82
C LEU A 269 7.26 -24.89 6.86
N LYS A 270 7.85 -24.23 7.86
CA LYS A 270 8.51 -24.88 8.99
C LYS A 270 7.56 -25.81 9.75
N LYS A 271 6.35 -25.36 10.09
CA LYS A 271 5.34 -26.20 10.78
C LYS A 271 4.96 -27.45 9.98
N ASN A 272 5.02 -27.37 8.65
CA ASN A 272 4.69 -28.48 7.74
C ASN A 272 5.92 -29.26 7.24
N ASN A 273 7.11 -29.04 7.82
CA ASN A 273 8.38 -29.65 7.45
C ASN A 273 8.73 -29.53 5.96
N LYS A 274 8.32 -28.42 5.32
CA LYS A 274 8.66 -28.12 3.92
C LYS A 274 9.95 -27.34 3.85
N ILE A 275 11.03 -28.00 3.46
CA ILE A 275 12.39 -27.47 3.46
C ILE A 275 12.62 -26.54 2.25
N ILE A 276 13.26 -25.40 2.50
CA ILE A 276 13.64 -24.43 1.45
C ILE A 276 15.08 -24.68 0.99
N ASP A 277 16.02 -24.89 1.89
CA ASP A 277 17.47 -25.07 1.63
C ASP A 277 18.06 -23.90 0.84
N ALA A 278 17.97 -22.69 1.37
CA ALA A 278 18.50 -21.51 0.72
C ALA A 278 20.04 -21.42 0.85
N ASP A 279 20.72 -21.12 -0.26
CA ASP A 279 22.15 -20.82 -0.31
C ASP A 279 22.43 -19.40 0.18
N ILE A 280 21.50 -18.48 -0.06
CA ILE A 280 21.56 -17.08 0.40
C ILE A 280 20.17 -16.68 0.88
N ILE A 281 20.11 -16.01 2.03
CA ILE A 281 18.89 -15.39 2.54
C ILE A 281 19.08 -13.88 2.56
N ILE A 282 18.13 -13.15 1.99
CA ILE A 282 18.07 -11.69 2.04
C ILE A 282 16.84 -11.34 2.89
N TYR A 283 17.06 -10.69 4.02
CA TYR A 283 15.99 -10.28 4.93
C TYR A 283 15.76 -8.77 4.81
N ASP A 284 14.62 -8.39 4.26
CA ASP A 284 14.22 -6.98 4.14
C ASP A 284 13.67 -6.47 5.48
N GLU A 285 14.00 -5.23 5.84
CA GLU A 285 13.77 -4.63 7.16
C GLU A 285 14.36 -5.47 8.29
N ALA A 286 15.65 -5.78 8.20
CA ALA A 286 16.38 -6.70 9.06
C ALA A 286 16.31 -6.38 10.57
N HIS A 287 15.95 -5.16 10.96
CA HIS A 287 15.72 -4.79 12.36
C HIS A 287 14.55 -5.56 13.00
N HIS A 288 13.72 -6.25 12.23
CA HIS A 288 12.70 -7.17 12.74
C HIS A 288 13.18 -8.62 12.93
N ALA A 289 14.37 -8.97 12.44
CA ALA A 289 14.86 -10.35 12.40
C ALA A 289 15.05 -11.01 13.79
N LEU A 290 15.23 -10.22 14.85
CA LEU A 290 15.47 -10.70 16.21
C LEU A 290 14.25 -11.34 16.89
N ALA A 291 13.03 -11.10 16.41
CA ALA A 291 11.85 -11.72 16.99
C ALA A 291 12.02 -13.26 17.00
N PRO A 292 11.84 -13.95 18.16
CA PRO A 292 12.20 -15.38 18.30
C PRO A 292 11.60 -16.31 17.24
N LYS A 293 10.36 -16.01 16.81
CA LYS A 293 9.67 -16.74 15.74
C LYS A 293 10.35 -16.54 14.38
N TYR A 294 10.83 -15.33 14.08
CA TYR A 294 11.47 -14.98 12.84
C TYR A 294 12.87 -15.57 12.75
N LYS A 295 13.68 -15.39 13.80
CA LYS A 295 15.01 -16.02 13.92
C LYS A 295 14.93 -17.53 13.68
N SER A 296 13.96 -18.20 14.33
CA SER A 296 13.75 -19.65 14.18
C SER A 296 13.32 -20.04 12.76
N ALA A 297 12.55 -19.22 12.05
CA ALA A 297 12.13 -19.46 10.67
C ALA A 297 13.29 -19.27 9.69
N ILE A 298 14.13 -18.26 9.91
CA ILE A 298 15.34 -18.00 9.09
C ILE A 298 16.31 -19.18 9.21
N ILE A 299 16.58 -19.64 10.45
CA ILE A 299 17.47 -20.79 10.70
C ILE A 299 16.95 -22.04 9.98
N PHE A 300 15.65 -22.30 10.02
CA PHE A 300 15.03 -23.44 9.35
C PHE A 300 15.16 -23.37 7.80
N ALA A 301 15.19 -22.19 7.22
CA ALA A 301 15.26 -22.01 5.78
C ALA A 301 16.69 -22.12 5.20
N ARG A 302 17.71 -22.10 6.07
CA ARG A 302 19.14 -22.11 5.70
C ARG A 302 19.62 -23.52 5.32
N LYS A 303 20.53 -23.59 4.36
CA LYS A 303 21.48 -24.72 4.24
C LYS A 303 22.59 -24.63 5.29
N ASP A 304 23.37 -25.69 5.46
CA ASP A 304 24.56 -25.69 6.31
C ASP A 304 25.56 -24.60 5.92
N VAL A 305 25.70 -24.35 4.61
CA VAL A 305 26.48 -23.24 4.06
C VAL A 305 25.52 -22.23 3.44
N CYS A 306 25.30 -21.11 4.14
CA CYS A 306 24.36 -20.10 3.72
C CYS A 306 24.82 -18.70 4.18
N ASN A 307 24.83 -17.74 3.26
CA ASN A 307 25.03 -16.33 3.59
C ASN A 307 23.71 -15.65 3.95
N LEU A 308 23.70 -14.81 5.00
CA LEU A 308 22.56 -14.02 5.41
C LEU A 308 22.85 -12.53 5.17
N ILE A 309 22.00 -11.87 4.38
CA ILE A 309 22.08 -10.44 4.08
C ILE A 309 20.89 -9.75 4.74
N GLY A 310 21.13 -8.80 5.62
CA GLY A 310 20.10 -7.93 6.18
C GLY A 310 20.02 -6.61 5.40
N LEU A 311 18.81 -6.17 5.07
CA LEU A 311 18.59 -4.84 4.49
C LEU A 311 17.87 -3.99 5.51
N THR A 312 18.38 -2.80 5.80
CA THR A 312 17.69 -1.86 6.70
C THR A 312 18.07 -0.42 6.42
N ALA A 313 17.17 0.50 6.74
CA ALA A 313 17.51 1.93 6.78
C ALA A 313 18.13 2.31 8.14
N THR A 314 17.76 1.61 9.20
CA THR A 314 18.15 1.84 10.58
C THR A 314 18.62 0.52 11.18
N PRO A 315 19.93 0.30 11.39
CA PRO A 315 20.43 -0.97 11.93
C PRO A 315 20.11 -1.17 13.41
N GLY A 316 19.62 -0.14 14.12
CA GLY A 316 19.14 -0.22 15.49
C GLY A 316 17.62 -0.16 15.56
N ARG A 317 17.01 -1.01 16.38
CA ARG A 317 15.55 -1.06 16.57
C ARG A 317 15.03 0.04 17.48
N SER A 318 15.86 0.42 18.45
CA SER A 318 15.57 1.47 19.43
C SER A 318 16.82 2.28 19.72
N TYR A 319 16.69 3.59 19.93
CA TYR A 319 17.78 4.41 20.42
C TYR A 319 18.20 4.06 21.85
N ASP A 320 17.33 3.35 22.59
CA ASP A 320 17.46 3.12 24.04
C ASP A 320 17.72 1.64 24.39
N ASP A 321 17.80 0.71 23.39
CA ASP A 321 18.01 -0.72 23.65
C ASP A 321 19.34 -1.20 23.06
N GLU A 322 20.40 -1.05 23.82
CA GLU A 322 21.75 -1.47 23.43
C GLU A 322 21.87 -3.00 23.27
N GLU A 323 21.14 -3.79 24.08
CA GLU A 323 21.20 -5.26 24.04
C GLU A 323 20.60 -5.81 22.74
N GLU A 324 19.42 -5.31 22.30
CA GLU A 324 18.81 -5.70 21.01
C GLU A 324 19.70 -5.30 19.82
N ASN A 325 20.34 -4.13 19.88
CA ASN A 325 21.24 -3.67 18.83
C ASN A 325 22.50 -4.55 18.73
N GLU A 326 23.06 -4.97 19.86
CA GLU A 326 24.21 -5.87 19.90
C GLU A 326 23.84 -7.28 19.41
N GLU A 327 22.65 -7.81 19.76
CA GLU A 327 22.17 -9.10 19.27
C GLU A 327 21.96 -9.09 17.75
N LEU A 328 21.40 -7.99 17.21
CA LEU A 328 21.25 -7.81 15.77
C LEU A 328 22.60 -7.79 15.06
N SER A 329 23.57 -7.03 15.59
CA SER A 329 24.91 -6.95 15.04
C SER A 329 25.57 -8.34 15.00
N LYS A 330 25.55 -9.09 16.09
CA LYS A 330 26.08 -10.45 16.16
C LYS A 330 25.41 -11.43 15.20
N MET A 331 24.09 -11.29 14.93
CA MET A 331 23.40 -12.13 13.96
C MET A 331 23.96 -11.94 12.53
N PHE A 332 24.55 -10.79 12.27
CA PHE A 332 25.14 -10.42 10.98
C PHE A 332 26.68 -10.28 11.09
N ASP A 333 27.32 -11.04 11.97
CA ASP A 333 28.78 -11.16 12.13
C ASP A 333 29.47 -9.81 12.37
N ASP A 334 28.76 -8.82 12.94
CA ASP A 334 29.21 -7.44 13.16
C ASP A 334 29.64 -6.70 11.87
N GLU A 335 29.21 -7.20 10.70
CA GLU A 335 29.58 -6.67 9.40
C GLU A 335 28.52 -5.75 8.81
N LEU A 336 28.91 -4.54 8.46
CA LEU A 336 28.02 -3.48 7.98
C LEU A 336 28.55 -2.84 6.69
N VAL A 337 27.76 -3.00 5.61
CA VAL A 337 27.97 -2.31 4.34
C VAL A 337 27.07 -1.07 4.30
N ARG A 338 27.63 0.09 4.11
CA ARG A 338 26.89 1.36 4.10
C ARG A 338 27.50 2.36 3.13
N ILE A 339 26.73 3.40 2.81
CA ILE A 339 27.28 4.57 2.12
C ILE A 339 28.40 5.13 3.00
N LYS A 340 29.63 5.14 2.48
CA LYS A 340 30.75 5.73 3.20
C LYS A 340 30.54 7.23 3.34
N ASP A 341 30.91 7.79 4.50
CA ASP A 341 30.82 9.23 4.74
C ASP A 341 31.52 9.99 3.63
N GLU A 342 30.78 10.68 2.79
CA GLU A 342 31.33 11.48 1.72
C GLU A 342 31.90 12.75 2.30
N ILE A 343 33.13 13.03 1.89
CA ILE A 343 33.77 14.30 2.21
C ILE A 343 33.38 15.29 1.11
N THR A 344 32.67 16.35 1.47
CA THR A 344 32.36 17.43 0.51
C THR A 344 33.63 18.06 -0.03
N ASN A 345 33.55 18.76 -1.18
CA ASN A 345 34.66 19.55 -1.74
C ASN A 345 35.22 20.56 -0.74
N THR A 346 34.56 20.83 0.38
CA THR A 346 35.00 21.71 1.47
C THR A 346 35.60 20.94 2.65
N GLY A 347 35.83 19.63 2.54
CA GLY A 347 36.43 18.80 3.59
C GLY A 347 35.46 18.41 4.75
N LYS A 348 34.18 18.75 4.66
CA LYS A 348 33.21 18.41 5.70
C LYS A 348 32.56 17.03 5.45
N LYS A 349 32.56 16.18 6.48
CA LYS A 349 31.75 14.95 6.47
C LYS A 349 30.26 15.29 6.42
N VAL A 350 29.54 14.66 5.51
CA VAL A 350 28.07 14.76 5.40
C VAL A 350 27.45 13.42 5.65
N SER A 351 26.27 13.41 6.28
CA SER A 351 25.51 12.17 6.48
C SER A 351 25.06 11.59 5.13
N SER A 352 24.83 10.27 5.08
CA SER A 352 24.34 9.58 3.88
C SER A 352 23.04 10.19 3.35
N ILE A 353 22.11 10.61 4.23
CA ILE A 353 20.88 11.32 3.82
C ILE A 353 21.22 12.63 3.10
N LYS A 354 22.11 13.44 3.65
CA LYS A 354 22.51 14.72 3.06
C LYS A 354 23.21 14.53 1.72
N TYR A 355 24.07 13.52 1.64
CA TYR A 355 24.73 13.14 0.40
C TYR A 355 23.71 12.77 -0.68
N LEU A 356 22.77 11.85 -0.38
CA LEU A 356 21.72 11.43 -1.31
C LEU A 356 20.80 12.58 -1.74
N GLN A 357 20.54 13.55 -0.84
CA GLN A 357 19.83 14.78 -1.18
C GLN A 357 20.63 15.69 -2.12
N THR A 358 21.94 15.72 -1.97
CA THR A 358 22.83 16.56 -2.80
C THR A 358 22.92 16.05 -4.23
N ILE A 359 22.98 14.72 -4.41
CA ILE A 359 23.00 14.08 -5.73
C ILE A 359 21.60 13.88 -6.35
N GLY A 360 20.54 14.37 -5.69
CA GLY A 360 19.16 14.35 -6.20
C GLY A 360 18.43 13.01 -6.09
N VAL A 361 18.99 12.01 -5.38
CA VAL A 361 18.33 10.71 -5.13
C VAL A 361 17.23 10.85 -4.08
N LEU A 362 17.49 11.61 -3.02
CA LEU A 362 16.46 11.90 -2.01
C LEU A 362 15.96 13.34 -2.12
N SER A 363 14.66 13.49 -1.99
CA SER A 363 14.02 14.80 -1.91
C SER A 363 14.42 15.53 -0.64
N LYS A 364 14.56 16.87 -0.72
CA LYS A 364 14.69 17.71 0.48
C LYS A 364 13.30 17.96 1.06
N ALA A 365 13.05 17.41 2.24
CA ALA A 365 11.84 17.73 2.99
C ALA A 365 11.92 19.16 3.54
N ILE A 366 10.94 19.98 3.21
CA ILE A 366 10.76 21.31 3.81
C ILE A 366 9.65 21.16 4.84
N LYS A 367 10.02 21.18 6.13
CA LYS A 367 9.01 21.20 7.21
C LYS A 367 8.31 22.56 7.19
N LYS A 368 6.99 22.54 6.91
CA LYS A 368 6.16 23.73 7.10
C LYS A 368 5.86 23.92 8.59
N PRO A 369 5.53 25.16 9.02
CA PRO A 369 5.09 25.41 10.38
C PRO A 369 3.94 24.47 10.76
N GLU A 370 3.91 24.09 12.02
CA GLU A 370 2.82 23.29 12.58
C GLU A 370 1.51 24.06 12.48
N ILE A 371 0.45 23.38 12.11
CA ILE A 371 -0.89 23.95 12.11
C ILE A 371 -1.26 24.23 13.57
N LYS A 372 -1.62 25.47 13.88
CA LYS A 372 -2.10 25.83 15.23
C LYS A 372 -3.45 25.15 15.47
N ILE A 373 -3.42 24.01 16.12
CA ILE A 373 -4.59 23.23 16.51
C ILE A 373 -4.88 23.39 18.00
N PRO A 374 -6.12 23.07 18.46
CA PRO A 374 -6.42 23.03 19.89
C PRO A 374 -5.44 22.13 20.65
N GLU A 375 -4.97 22.60 21.81
CA GLU A 375 -4.07 21.83 22.64
C GLU A 375 -4.75 20.54 23.16
N LEU A 376 -3.96 19.50 23.40
CA LEU A 376 -4.45 18.22 23.92
C LEU A 376 -5.26 18.34 25.23
N LYS A 377 -4.96 19.35 26.03
CA LYS A 377 -5.74 19.67 27.25
C LYS A 377 -7.22 19.95 26.99
N ASN A 378 -7.58 20.33 25.76
CA ASN A 378 -8.97 20.55 25.37
C ASN A 378 -9.65 19.27 24.87
N ILE A 379 -8.87 18.20 24.67
CA ILE A 379 -9.33 16.90 24.19
C ILE A 379 -9.38 15.89 25.33
N PHE A 380 -8.41 15.95 26.24
CA PHE A 380 -8.20 14.99 27.32
C PHE A 380 -8.37 15.64 28.71
N THR A 381 -8.79 14.83 29.66
CA THR A 381 -8.83 15.21 31.05
C THR A 381 -7.42 15.31 31.64
N LYS A 382 -7.27 16.03 32.77
CA LYS A 382 -5.97 16.13 33.47
C LYS A 382 -5.40 14.77 33.86
N ALA A 383 -6.24 13.77 34.20
CA ALA A 383 -5.83 12.43 34.55
C ALA A 383 -5.29 11.66 33.33
N GLU A 384 -5.97 11.76 32.18
CA GLU A 384 -5.52 11.18 30.92
C GLU A 384 -4.17 11.79 30.47
N LEU A 385 -4.02 13.11 30.53
CA LEU A 385 -2.78 13.80 30.17
C LEU A 385 -1.60 13.32 31.03
N LYS A 386 -1.81 13.20 32.35
CA LYS A 386 -0.78 12.67 33.25
C LYS A 386 -0.38 11.22 32.94
N SER A 387 -1.33 10.43 32.41
CA SER A 387 -1.03 9.04 31.99
C SER A 387 -0.15 8.98 30.73
N PHE A 388 -0.08 10.03 29.91
CA PHE A 388 0.76 10.09 28.73
C PHE A 388 2.23 10.34 29.05
N GLU A 389 2.54 10.96 30.20
CA GLU A 389 3.92 11.20 30.66
C GLU A 389 4.71 9.89 30.87
N SER A 390 4.00 8.78 31.14
CA SER A 390 4.58 7.44 31.36
C SER A 390 4.48 6.52 30.15
N LYS A 391 3.87 6.95 29.03
CA LYS A 391 3.67 6.15 27.81
C LYS A 391 4.60 6.59 26.72
N THR A 392 5.15 5.63 25.99
CA THR A 392 5.96 5.87 24.79
C THR A 392 5.12 6.19 23.56
N ASP A 393 3.81 5.85 23.58
CA ASP A 393 2.90 6.09 22.44
C ASP A 393 1.44 6.18 22.88
N TYR A 394 0.60 6.77 22.02
CA TYR A 394 -0.85 6.86 22.24
C TYR A 394 -1.54 5.54 21.94
N SER A 395 -2.51 5.16 22.77
CA SER A 395 -3.36 4.00 22.49
C SER A 395 -4.28 4.28 21.29
N LYS A 396 -4.78 3.20 20.63
CA LYS A 396 -5.78 3.34 19.55
C LYS A 396 -6.99 4.15 19.96
N LYS A 397 -7.43 4.04 21.23
CA LYS A 397 -8.56 4.80 21.80
C LYS A 397 -8.22 6.28 21.92
N ASP A 398 -7.00 6.62 22.31
CA ASP A 398 -6.54 8.01 22.42
C ASP A 398 -6.47 8.65 21.02
N LEU A 399 -5.91 7.94 20.05
CA LEU A 399 -5.82 8.38 18.66
C LEU A 399 -7.22 8.58 18.03
N GLU A 400 -8.17 7.70 18.32
CA GLU A 400 -9.56 7.86 17.88
C GLU A 400 -10.21 9.11 18.48
N LYS A 401 -9.98 9.38 19.78
CA LYS A 401 -10.48 10.58 20.45
C LYS A 401 -9.89 11.88 19.87
N ILE A 402 -8.59 11.85 19.53
CA ILE A 402 -7.93 12.95 18.80
C ILE A 402 -8.55 13.13 17.42
N GLY A 403 -8.72 12.03 16.68
CA GLY A 403 -9.28 12.03 15.33
C GLY A 403 -10.72 12.52 15.22
N ARG A 404 -11.49 12.46 16.30
CA ARG A 404 -12.88 12.97 16.36
C ARG A 404 -13.01 14.43 16.80
N ASN A 405 -11.91 15.13 17.07
CA ASN A 405 -11.98 16.53 17.49
C ASN A 405 -12.29 17.47 16.30
N ASN A 406 -13.51 17.99 16.26
CA ASN A 406 -14.01 18.83 15.16
C ASN A 406 -13.24 20.14 14.95
N LEU A 407 -12.78 20.79 16.03
CA LEU A 407 -12.00 22.03 15.89
C LEU A 407 -10.64 21.76 15.24
N ARG A 408 -10.01 20.66 15.63
CA ARG A 408 -8.77 20.20 15.04
C ARG A 408 -8.97 19.81 13.58
N ASN A 409 -9.98 19.01 13.30
CA ASN A 409 -10.29 18.53 11.96
C ASN A 409 -10.65 19.68 11.00
N LEU A 410 -11.33 20.72 11.50
CA LEU A 410 -11.61 21.90 10.69
C LEU A 410 -10.32 22.60 10.25
N LYS A 411 -9.38 22.83 11.18
CA LYS A 411 -8.09 23.46 10.85
C LYS A 411 -7.27 22.60 9.87
N ILE A 412 -7.27 21.29 10.06
CA ILE A 412 -6.63 20.36 9.12
C ILE A 412 -7.27 20.45 7.74
N LEU A 413 -8.61 20.47 7.67
CA LEU A 413 -9.34 20.55 6.39
C LEU A 413 -9.07 21.87 5.67
N GLU A 414 -9.11 23.00 6.39
CA GLU A 414 -8.80 24.34 5.84
C GLU A 414 -7.41 24.37 5.19
N GLU A 415 -6.39 23.84 5.87
CA GLU A 415 -5.03 23.79 5.33
C GLU A 415 -4.88 22.76 4.20
N LEU A 416 -5.54 21.61 4.32
CA LEU A 416 -5.52 20.59 3.28
C LEU A 416 -6.13 21.10 1.97
N VAL A 417 -7.24 21.82 2.03
CA VAL A 417 -7.88 22.45 0.86
C VAL A 417 -6.93 23.44 0.19
N LYS A 418 -6.29 24.33 0.96
CA LYS A 418 -5.30 25.29 0.40
C LYS A 418 -4.16 24.58 -0.33
N VAL A 419 -3.68 23.47 0.23
CA VAL A 419 -2.62 22.68 -0.41
C VAL A 419 -3.15 21.96 -1.64
N ALA A 420 -4.37 21.42 -1.58
CA ALA A 420 -5.00 20.73 -2.70
C ALA A 420 -5.26 21.64 -3.90
N GLU A 421 -5.65 22.90 -3.66
CA GLU A 421 -5.81 23.93 -4.71
C GLU A 421 -4.52 24.16 -5.52
N SER A 422 -3.35 23.93 -4.92
CA SER A 422 -2.06 24.01 -5.62
C SER A 422 -1.79 22.83 -6.58
N LYS A 423 -2.73 21.90 -6.75
CA LYS A 423 -2.67 20.70 -7.60
C LYS A 423 -1.50 19.76 -7.29
N LYS A 424 -0.95 19.82 -6.07
CA LYS A 424 0.12 18.94 -5.61
C LYS A 424 -0.43 17.56 -5.24
N GLN A 425 0.37 16.53 -5.44
CA GLN A 425 0.07 15.20 -4.95
C GLN A 425 0.34 15.08 -3.46
N ILE A 426 -0.68 14.69 -2.69
CA ILE A 426 -0.69 14.71 -1.24
C ILE A 426 -0.90 13.30 -0.71
N LEU A 427 0.03 12.85 0.14
CA LEU A 427 -0.16 11.67 0.97
C LEU A 427 -0.58 12.11 2.37
N PHE A 428 -1.78 11.72 2.80
CA PHE A 428 -2.33 12.11 4.08
C PHE A 428 -2.28 10.95 5.09
N PHE A 429 -1.59 11.15 6.21
CA PHE A 429 -1.54 10.23 7.34
C PHE A 429 -2.52 10.67 8.42
N ALA A 430 -3.56 9.87 8.62
CA ALA A 430 -4.57 10.11 9.64
C ALA A 430 -4.20 9.54 11.01
N THR A 431 -4.77 10.07 12.08
CA THR A 431 -4.63 9.53 13.44
C THR A 431 -5.53 8.32 13.69
N SER A 432 -6.61 8.16 12.92
CA SER A 432 -7.53 7.02 13.02
C SER A 432 -8.22 6.74 11.68
N VAL A 433 -8.81 5.55 11.56
CA VAL A 433 -9.63 5.18 10.39
C VAL A 433 -10.80 6.14 10.22
N THR A 434 -11.47 6.48 11.33
CA THR A 434 -12.62 7.41 11.32
C THR A 434 -12.22 8.79 10.80
N GLN A 435 -11.09 9.34 11.27
CA GLN A 435 -10.59 10.62 10.77
C GLN A 435 -10.23 10.53 9.28
N SER A 436 -9.56 9.46 8.87
CA SER A 436 -9.18 9.26 7.47
C SER A 436 -10.40 9.28 6.55
N LYS A 437 -11.44 8.52 6.90
CA LYS A 437 -12.71 8.47 6.15
C LYS A 437 -13.46 9.81 6.17
N LEU A 438 -13.44 10.51 7.30
CA LEU A 438 -14.07 11.82 7.44
C LEU A 438 -13.39 12.87 6.54
N MET A 439 -12.07 12.95 6.59
CA MET A 439 -11.31 13.90 5.75
C MET A 439 -11.45 13.57 4.26
N PHE A 440 -11.38 12.30 3.91
CA PHE A 440 -11.63 11.83 2.55
C PHE A 440 -13.02 12.27 2.06
N ALA A 441 -14.08 12.02 2.84
CA ALA A 441 -15.43 12.40 2.48
C ALA A 441 -15.57 13.92 2.26
N CYS A 442 -14.97 14.73 3.15
CA CYS A 442 -14.97 16.19 3.01
C CYS A 442 -14.27 16.63 1.72
N ILE A 443 -13.09 16.11 1.44
CA ILE A 443 -12.29 16.48 0.26
C ILE A 443 -12.98 16.04 -1.05
N LYS A 444 -13.56 14.86 -1.09
CA LYS A 444 -14.35 14.40 -2.25
C LYS A 444 -15.58 15.28 -2.47
N HIS A 445 -16.29 15.62 -1.40
CA HIS A 445 -17.45 16.51 -1.47
C HIS A 445 -17.07 17.90 -2.02
N LEU A 446 -15.89 18.41 -1.67
CA LEU A 446 -15.35 19.67 -2.19
C LEU A 446 -14.83 19.58 -3.64
N GLY A 447 -14.91 18.41 -4.29
CA GLY A 447 -14.62 18.21 -5.70
C GLY A 447 -13.17 17.83 -6.01
N PHE A 448 -12.34 17.51 -5.03
CA PHE A 448 -10.97 17.04 -5.27
C PHE A 448 -10.93 15.53 -5.55
N SER A 449 -10.02 15.11 -6.42
CA SER A 449 -9.80 13.68 -6.67
C SER A 449 -9.04 13.06 -5.51
N ALA A 450 -9.61 12.05 -4.87
CA ALA A 450 -9.04 11.40 -3.70
C ALA A 450 -9.39 9.92 -3.64
N ALA A 451 -8.58 9.15 -2.89
CA ALA A 451 -8.91 7.79 -2.45
C ALA A 451 -8.57 7.62 -0.97
N HIS A 452 -9.21 6.63 -0.35
CA HIS A 452 -8.96 6.22 1.03
C HIS A 452 -8.56 4.76 1.08
N ILE A 453 -7.53 4.45 1.88
CA ILE A 453 -7.10 3.08 2.16
C ILE A 453 -6.81 2.89 3.65
N ASP A 454 -7.25 1.76 4.20
CA ASP A 454 -6.97 1.33 5.57
C ASP A 454 -6.71 -0.19 5.62
N GLY A 455 -6.52 -0.74 6.84
CA GLY A 455 -6.26 -2.17 7.03
C GLY A 455 -7.41 -3.07 6.60
N SER A 456 -8.65 -2.56 6.52
CA SER A 456 -9.84 -3.29 6.09
C SER A 456 -10.12 -3.18 4.59
N THR A 457 -9.39 -2.28 3.89
CA THR A 457 -9.56 -2.09 2.44
C THR A 457 -9.13 -3.36 1.70
N ASP A 458 -9.98 -3.84 0.79
CA ASP A 458 -9.68 -4.97 -0.08
C ASP A 458 -8.32 -4.77 -0.79
N THR A 459 -7.59 -5.86 -0.94
CA THR A 459 -6.25 -5.84 -1.51
C THR A 459 -6.21 -5.23 -2.90
N GLN A 460 -7.14 -5.63 -3.75
CA GLN A 460 -7.20 -5.22 -5.14
C GLN A 460 -7.56 -3.75 -5.29
N PHE A 461 -8.55 -3.29 -4.51
CA PHE A 461 -8.92 -1.87 -4.47
C PHE A 461 -7.78 -1.01 -3.94
N ARG A 462 -7.03 -1.49 -2.92
CA ARG A 462 -5.86 -0.81 -2.38
C ARG A 462 -4.78 -0.63 -3.44
N GLU A 463 -4.43 -1.71 -4.16
CA GLU A 463 -3.43 -1.70 -5.22
C GLU A 463 -3.82 -0.74 -6.36
N ASN A 464 -5.08 -0.77 -6.77
CA ASN A 464 -5.63 0.15 -7.77
C ASN A 464 -5.55 1.61 -7.33
N SER A 465 -5.93 1.89 -6.09
CA SER A 465 -5.89 3.24 -5.53
C SER A 465 -4.46 3.77 -5.48
N ILE A 466 -3.52 2.93 -5.07
CA ILE A 466 -2.09 3.25 -5.06
C ILE A 466 -1.58 3.51 -6.47
N LYS A 467 -1.91 2.64 -7.43
CA LYS A 467 -1.51 2.79 -8.83
C LYS A 467 -2.07 4.08 -9.44
N LYS A 468 -3.37 4.35 -9.26
CA LYS A 468 -4.01 5.60 -9.73
C LYS A 468 -3.35 6.84 -9.10
N PHE A 469 -2.93 6.75 -7.84
CA PHE A 469 -2.20 7.82 -7.16
C PHE A 469 -0.79 8.00 -7.75
N GLN A 470 -0.05 6.93 -7.99
CA GLN A 470 1.27 6.98 -8.66
C GLN A 470 1.20 7.52 -10.09
N GLU A 471 0.12 7.22 -10.81
CA GLU A 471 -0.16 7.73 -12.16
C GLU A 471 -0.75 9.16 -12.16
N SER A 472 -0.80 9.83 -11.01
CA SER A 472 -1.37 11.17 -10.85
C SER A 472 -2.85 11.32 -11.24
N LYS A 473 -3.59 10.21 -11.31
CA LYS A 473 -5.05 10.20 -11.53
C LYS A 473 -5.84 10.53 -10.26
N ILE A 474 -5.24 10.30 -9.10
CA ILE A 474 -5.74 10.67 -7.78
C ILE A 474 -4.77 11.67 -7.18
N GLN A 475 -5.27 12.80 -6.70
CA GLN A 475 -4.46 13.87 -6.13
C GLN A 475 -4.11 13.62 -4.67
N ILE A 476 -5.06 13.10 -3.89
CA ILE A 476 -4.91 12.93 -2.44
C ILE A 476 -5.16 11.48 -2.06
N LEU A 477 -4.17 10.83 -1.45
CA LEU A 477 -4.32 9.49 -0.91
C LEU A 477 -4.36 9.56 0.62
N PHE A 478 -5.53 9.26 1.17
CA PHE A 478 -5.74 9.16 2.61
C PHE A 478 -5.39 7.76 3.08
N ASN A 479 -4.62 7.66 4.17
CA ASN A 479 -4.30 6.36 4.73
C ASN A 479 -4.22 6.40 6.27
N PHE A 480 -4.45 5.22 6.86
CA PHE A 480 -4.20 4.95 8.27
C PHE A 480 -3.41 3.64 8.41
N GLN A 481 -2.17 3.74 8.88
CA GLN A 481 -1.25 2.63 9.20
C GLN A 481 -0.96 1.63 8.05
N VAL A 482 -1.31 1.95 6.79
CA VAL A 482 -1.07 1.04 5.65
C VAL A 482 0.24 1.37 4.94
N LEU A 483 0.52 2.66 4.71
CA LEU A 483 1.68 3.12 3.95
C LEU A 483 2.81 3.64 4.86
N THR A 484 3.02 3.00 5.99
CA THR A 484 4.00 3.45 7.01
C THR A 484 5.43 3.00 6.70
N ALA A 485 5.61 1.93 5.93
CA ALA A 485 6.91 1.41 5.55
C ALA A 485 6.86 0.79 4.14
N GLY A 486 7.98 0.86 3.41
CA GLY A 486 8.14 0.22 2.12
C GLY A 486 7.33 0.81 0.95
N PHE A 487 6.64 1.93 1.15
CA PHE A 487 5.88 2.58 0.09
C PHE A 487 6.78 3.55 -0.70
N ASP A 488 6.95 3.26 -1.98
CA ASP A 488 7.69 4.11 -2.92
C ASP A 488 6.72 4.80 -3.89
N ALA A 489 6.65 6.12 -3.81
CA ALA A 489 5.86 6.93 -4.72
C ALA A 489 6.57 8.27 -4.99
N PRO A 490 7.43 8.33 -6.01
CA PRO A 490 8.17 9.54 -6.39
C PRO A 490 7.27 10.73 -6.74
N CYS A 491 6.01 10.48 -7.05
CA CYS A 491 5.02 11.51 -7.35
C CYS A 491 4.62 12.37 -6.13
N ILE A 492 4.88 11.93 -4.89
CA ILE A 492 4.48 12.64 -3.67
C ILE A 492 5.23 13.96 -3.55
N GLN A 493 4.47 15.04 -3.50
CA GLN A 493 4.99 16.40 -3.32
C GLN A 493 4.73 16.95 -1.92
N VAL A 494 3.69 16.45 -1.26
CA VAL A 494 3.32 16.86 0.10
C VAL A 494 2.96 15.65 0.93
N VAL A 495 3.55 15.55 2.12
CA VAL A 495 3.13 14.61 3.15
C VAL A 495 2.40 15.42 4.23
N PHE A 496 1.15 15.09 4.48
CA PHE A 496 0.32 15.72 5.48
C PHE A 496 0.15 14.75 6.66
N ILE A 497 0.62 15.15 7.84
CA ILE A 497 0.54 14.33 9.05
C ILE A 497 -0.49 14.97 9.96
N ALA A 498 -1.59 14.28 10.18
CA ALA A 498 -2.69 14.74 11.02
C ALA A 498 -2.52 14.33 12.48
#